data_99a45753d45e307128101ec78d77fd9d
#
_entry.id   99a45753d45e307128101ec78d77fd9d
#
_cell.length_a   1.000
_cell.length_b   1.000
_cell.length_c   1.000
_cell.angle_alpha   90.00
_cell.angle_beta   90.00
_cell.angle_gamma   90.00
#
_symmetry.space_group_name_H-M   'P 1'
#
loop_
_entity.id
_entity.type
_entity.pdbx_description
1 polymer ?
#
loop_
_entity_poly.entity_id
_entity_poly.type
_entity_poly.pdbx_seq_one_letter_code
_entity_poly.pdbx_strand_id
1 'polypeptide(L)'
;MSALEKVETLVNGVDEKSQQIVTYLARERHARIKELSDLIYASSDMEVLMRIREIINPKAQEIIGKPALRFERNKIDPLTGERIVFNWWINEELTGNAHDDFVDVMDEKSLLRIVVALPPQAKNIEAKVNGSLLVISGKEYYKEVPLFCNVEKKADKTINNGVLEIKLSKVG
;
A
#
# COMPACT_ATOMS: atom_id res chain seq x y z
N MET A 1 -14.47 -5.09 -10.37
CA MET A 1 -13.56 -6.21 -10.10
C MET A 1 -12.73 -5.90 -8.85
N SER A 2 -12.68 -6.82 -7.91
CA SER A 2 -11.87 -6.65 -6.69
C SER A 2 -10.38 -6.80 -6.99
N ALA A 3 -9.53 -6.37 -6.06
CA ALA A 3 -8.08 -6.56 -6.20
C ALA A 3 -7.72 -8.04 -6.36
N LEU A 4 -8.33 -8.91 -5.57
CA LEU A 4 -8.12 -10.35 -5.66
C LEU A 4 -8.51 -10.89 -7.05
N GLU A 5 -9.66 -10.49 -7.56
CA GLU A 5 -10.10 -10.90 -8.90
C GLU A 5 -9.15 -10.42 -9.99
N LYS A 6 -8.63 -9.19 -9.87
CA LYS A 6 -7.64 -8.65 -10.81
C LYS A 6 -6.36 -9.47 -10.79
N VAL A 7 -5.85 -9.82 -9.62
CA VAL A 7 -4.66 -10.66 -9.47
C VAL A 7 -4.90 -12.04 -10.07
N GLU A 8 -6.02 -12.67 -9.75
CA GLU A 8 -6.35 -13.99 -10.28
C GLU A 8 -6.44 -13.98 -11.81
N THR A 9 -7.09 -12.96 -12.39
CA THR A 9 -7.19 -12.81 -13.83
C THR A 9 -5.81 -12.63 -14.46
N LEU A 10 -4.95 -11.83 -13.85
CA LEU A 10 -3.59 -11.64 -14.34
C LEU A 10 -2.79 -12.94 -14.28
N VAL A 11 -2.81 -13.62 -13.12
CA VAL A 11 -2.09 -14.87 -12.90
C VAL A 11 -2.53 -15.94 -13.89
N ASN A 12 -3.83 -16.06 -14.13
CA ASN A 12 -4.36 -17.05 -15.07
C ASN A 12 -4.00 -16.77 -16.54
N GLY A 13 -3.56 -15.55 -16.84
CA GLY A 13 -3.21 -15.14 -18.20
C GLY A 13 -1.72 -15.19 -18.54
N VAL A 14 -0.86 -15.61 -17.60
CA VAL A 14 0.60 -15.63 -17.82
C VAL A 14 1.17 -17.01 -17.50
N ASP A 15 2.43 -17.22 -17.90
CA ASP A 15 3.13 -18.48 -17.66
C ASP A 15 3.46 -18.72 -16.18
N GLU A 16 3.86 -19.94 -15.84
CA GLU A 16 4.08 -20.35 -14.44
C GLU A 16 5.10 -19.46 -13.70
N LYS A 17 6.25 -19.18 -14.31
CA LYS A 17 7.26 -18.34 -13.66
C LYS A 17 6.77 -16.90 -13.48
N SER A 18 6.03 -16.37 -14.43
CA SER A 18 5.42 -15.05 -14.32
C SER A 18 4.34 -15.03 -13.25
N GLN A 19 3.57 -16.12 -13.08
CA GLN A 19 2.61 -16.28 -12.00
C GLN A 19 3.30 -16.19 -10.63
N GLN A 20 4.45 -16.84 -10.49
CA GLN A 20 5.23 -16.80 -9.25
C GLN A 20 5.67 -15.36 -8.91
N ILE A 21 6.11 -14.61 -9.90
CA ILE A 21 6.52 -13.20 -9.71
C ILE A 21 5.32 -12.36 -9.23
N VAL A 22 4.19 -12.47 -9.92
CA VAL A 22 2.99 -11.68 -9.59
C VAL A 22 2.46 -12.05 -8.20
N THR A 23 2.36 -13.33 -7.91
CA THR A 23 1.86 -13.81 -6.61
C THR A 23 2.74 -13.36 -5.46
N TYR A 24 4.06 -13.43 -5.63
CA TYR A 24 5.03 -12.97 -4.64
C TYR A 24 4.86 -11.47 -4.38
N LEU A 25 4.81 -10.66 -5.44
CA LEU A 25 4.69 -9.22 -5.31
C LEU A 25 3.31 -8.76 -4.84
N ALA A 26 2.26 -9.50 -5.13
CA ALA A 26 0.93 -9.20 -4.59
C ALA A 26 0.93 -9.30 -3.06
N ARG A 27 1.75 -10.19 -2.52
CA ARG A 27 1.91 -10.37 -1.08
C ARG A 27 2.94 -9.43 -0.47
N GLU A 28 4.14 -9.34 -1.09
CA GLU A 28 5.27 -8.58 -0.53
C GLU A 28 5.27 -7.11 -0.93
N ARG A 29 4.56 -6.74 -1.96
CA ARG A 29 4.38 -5.41 -2.54
C ARG A 29 5.55 -4.89 -3.35
N HIS A 30 6.78 -5.20 -2.97
CA HIS A 30 7.98 -4.80 -3.70
C HIS A 30 9.09 -5.84 -3.52
N ALA A 31 10.04 -5.83 -4.44
CA ALA A 31 11.22 -6.70 -4.38
C ALA A 31 12.33 -6.19 -5.28
N ARG A 32 13.55 -6.58 -4.95
CA ARG A 32 14.70 -6.36 -5.83
C ARG A 32 14.68 -7.38 -6.95
N ILE A 33 15.29 -7.03 -8.09
CA ILE A 33 15.35 -7.94 -9.24
C ILE A 33 16.00 -9.28 -8.87
N LYS A 34 17.03 -9.27 -8.02
CA LYS A 34 17.70 -10.48 -7.59
C LYS A 34 16.79 -11.41 -6.82
N GLU A 35 15.93 -10.88 -5.96
CA GLU A 35 14.96 -11.68 -5.21
C GLU A 35 14.01 -12.42 -6.17
N LEU A 36 13.56 -11.71 -7.21
CA LEU A 36 12.68 -12.29 -8.22
C LEU A 36 13.40 -13.34 -9.07
N SER A 37 14.67 -13.09 -9.42
CA SER A 37 15.50 -14.07 -10.14
C SER A 37 15.66 -15.35 -9.32
N ASP A 38 15.95 -15.23 -8.04
CA ASP A 38 16.13 -16.37 -7.15
C ASP A 38 14.79 -17.13 -6.96
N LEU A 39 13.69 -16.39 -6.89
CA LEU A 39 12.36 -16.97 -6.72
C LEU A 39 11.99 -17.94 -7.85
N ILE A 40 12.28 -17.58 -9.08
CA ILE A 40 11.89 -18.37 -10.25
C ILE A 40 13.03 -19.22 -10.81
N TYR A 41 14.17 -19.27 -10.12
CA TYR A 41 15.37 -19.94 -10.60
C TYR A 41 15.79 -19.46 -11.99
N ALA A 42 15.76 -18.14 -12.20
CA ALA A 42 16.11 -17.55 -13.47
C ALA A 42 17.59 -17.73 -13.78
N SER A 43 17.91 -17.86 -15.07
CA SER A 43 19.30 -17.95 -15.54
C SER A 43 20.03 -16.61 -15.38
N SER A 44 19.29 -15.51 -15.39
CA SER A 44 19.82 -14.16 -15.21
C SER A 44 18.69 -13.19 -14.85
N ASP A 45 19.06 -11.98 -14.40
CA ASP A 45 18.09 -10.93 -14.14
C ASP A 45 17.35 -10.51 -15.42
N MET A 46 17.96 -10.68 -16.57
CA MET A 46 17.36 -10.36 -17.86
C MET A 46 16.10 -11.21 -18.12
N GLU A 47 16.09 -12.45 -17.67
CA GLU A 47 14.91 -13.31 -17.80
C GLU A 47 13.71 -12.71 -17.04
N VAL A 48 13.94 -12.18 -15.83
CA VAL A 48 12.90 -11.52 -15.06
C VAL A 48 12.42 -10.24 -15.76
N LEU A 49 13.34 -9.42 -16.24
CA LEU A 49 13.01 -8.18 -16.96
C LEU A 49 12.18 -8.45 -18.21
N MET A 50 12.53 -9.49 -18.94
CA MET A 50 11.79 -9.90 -20.14
C MET A 50 10.37 -10.29 -19.78
N ARG A 51 10.18 -11.09 -18.72
CA ARG A 51 8.86 -11.50 -18.27
C ARG A 51 8.00 -10.31 -17.83
N ILE A 52 8.61 -9.37 -17.13
CA ILE A 52 7.90 -8.15 -16.70
C ILE A 52 7.45 -7.34 -17.90
N ARG A 53 8.36 -7.07 -18.83
CA ARG A 53 8.10 -6.17 -19.95
C ARG A 53 7.25 -6.78 -21.07
N GLU A 54 7.43 -8.06 -21.33
CA GLU A 54 6.80 -8.71 -22.48
C GLU A 54 5.61 -9.59 -22.15
N ILE A 55 5.48 -10.03 -20.90
CA ILE A 55 4.40 -10.94 -20.49
C ILE A 55 3.49 -10.31 -19.45
N ILE A 56 4.04 -9.91 -18.29
CA ILE A 56 3.24 -9.45 -17.16
C ILE A 56 2.61 -8.08 -17.41
N ASN A 57 3.40 -7.07 -17.76
CA ASN A 57 2.88 -5.73 -17.95
C ASN A 57 1.93 -5.60 -19.14
N PRO A 58 2.18 -6.21 -20.29
CA PRO A 58 1.21 -6.20 -21.37
C PRO A 58 -0.13 -6.84 -20.99
N LYS A 59 -0.09 -7.94 -20.23
CA LYS A 59 -1.32 -8.59 -19.76
C LYS A 59 -2.06 -7.72 -18.75
N ALA A 60 -1.33 -7.10 -17.85
CA ALA A 60 -1.93 -6.15 -16.90
C ALA A 60 -2.57 -4.97 -17.60
N GLN A 61 -1.97 -4.47 -18.67
CA GLN A 61 -2.52 -3.39 -19.47
C GLN A 61 -3.92 -3.74 -20.00
N GLU A 62 -4.14 -5.00 -20.38
CA GLU A 62 -5.45 -5.46 -20.83
C GLU A 62 -6.48 -5.50 -19.69
N ILE A 63 -6.03 -5.80 -18.47
CA ILE A 63 -6.92 -6.03 -17.32
C ILE A 63 -7.21 -4.73 -16.55
N ILE A 64 -6.18 -3.96 -16.24
CA ILE A 64 -6.31 -2.75 -15.40
C ILE A 64 -5.95 -1.46 -16.12
N GLY A 65 -5.57 -1.52 -17.40
CA GLY A 65 -5.24 -0.34 -18.18
C GLY A 65 -3.90 0.31 -17.86
N LYS A 66 -3.03 -0.38 -17.12
CA LYS A 66 -1.72 0.12 -16.73
C LYS A 66 -0.79 -1.05 -16.39
N PRO A 67 0.53 -0.81 -16.31
CA PRO A 67 1.48 -1.87 -15.94
C PRO A 67 1.23 -2.40 -14.54
N ALA A 68 1.46 -3.71 -14.36
CA ALA A 68 1.40 -4.32 -13.04
C ALA A 68 2.61 -3.97 -12.19
N LEU A 69 3.79 -3.89 -12.81
CA LEU A 69 5.05 -3.71 -12.11
C LEU A 69 5.80 -2.50 -12.65
N ARG A 70 6.33 -1.69 -11.72
CA ARG A 70 7.14 -0.51 -12.05
C ARG A 70 8.41 -0.52 -11.24
N PHE A 71 9.51 -0.12 -11.87
CA PHE A 71 10.79 0.06 -11.19
C PHE A 71 10.85 1.45 -10.58
N GLU A 72 11.17 1.51 -9.28
CA GLU A 72 11.31 2.76 -8.55
C GLU A 72 12.72 2.85 -7.97
N ARG A 73 13.44 3.90 -8.33
CA ARG A 73 14.78 4.13 -7.80
C ARG A 73 14.74 4.48 -6.32
N ASN A 74 13.69 5.19 -5.91
CA ASN A 74 13.59 5.72 -4.57
C ASN A 74 12.12 5.99 -4.28
N LYS A 75 11.53 5.17 -3.43
CA LYS A 75 10.14 5.30 -3.07
C LYS A 75 9.97 5.11 -1.58
N ILE A 76 9.13 5.95 -0.96
CA ILE A 76 8.74 5.76 0.43
C ILE A 76 7.55 4.81 0.46
N ASP A 77 7.68 3.73 1.24
CA ASP A 77 6.60 2.77 1.40
C ASP A 77 5.44 3.44 2.14
N PRO A 78 4.26 3.52 1.50
CA PRO A 78 3.11 4.18 2.12
C PRO A 78 2.57 3.46 3.35
N LEU A 79 2.92 2.18 3.55
CA LEU A 79 2.46 1.41 4.71
C LEU A 79 3.41 1.48 5.91
N THR A 80 4.71 1.63 5.67
CA THR A 80 5.72 1.59 6.74
C THR A 80 6.44 2.91 6.94
N GLY A 81 6.39 3.82 5.97
CA GLY A 81 7.17 5.05 5.98
C GLY A 81 8.65 4.82 5.67
N GLU A 82 9.05 3.59 5.40
CA GLU A 82 10.43 3.24 5.10
C GLU A 82 10.80 3.64 3.68
N ARG A 83 12.03 4.12 3.50
CA ARG A 83 12.57 4.45 2.19
C ARG A 83 13.14 3.20 1.54
N ILE A 84 12.56 2.81 0.41
CA ILE A 84 12.94 1.63 -0.35
C ILE A 84 13.60 2.08 -1.66
N VAL A 85 14.79 1.57 -1.95
CA VAL A 85 15.55 1.98 -3.15
C VAL A 85 15.74 0.79 -4.10
N PHE A 86 15.71 1.09 -5.41
CA PHE A 86 15.98 0.13 -6.48
C PHE A 86 15.14 -1.15 -6.40
N ASN A 87 13.83 -0.98 -6.19
CA ASN A 87 12.90 -2.11 -6.13
C ASN A 87 11.88 -2.04 -7.25
N TRP A 88 11.37 -3.21 -7.64
CA TRP A 88 10.17 -3.34 -8.44
C TRP A 88 8.97 -3.33 -7.53
N TRP A 89 7.98 -2.52 -7.86
CA TRP A 89 6.76 -2.35 -7.08
C TRP A 89 5.56 -2.83 -7.87
N ILE A 90 4.67 -3.57 -7.21
CA ILE A 90 3.40 -3.94 -7.81
C ILE A 90 2.42 -2.77 -7.72
N ASN A 91 1.55 -2.66 -8.71
CA ASN A 91 0.50 -1.65 -8.70
C ASN A 91 -0.44 -1.88 -7.50
N GLU A 92 -0.80 -0.81 -6.82
CA GLU A 92 -1.63 -0.86 -5.62
C GLU A 92 -2.99 -1.52 -5.86
N GLU A 93 -3.54 -1.40 -7.06
CA GLU A 93 -4.80 -2.06 -7.40
C GLU A 93 -4.73 -3.58 -7.30
N LEU A 94 -3.53 -4.14 -7.34
CA LEU A 94 -3.30 -5.58 -7.26
C LEU A 94 -2.96 -6.06 -5.85
N THR A 95 -2.86 -5.15 -4.88
CA THR A 95 -2.54 -5.51 -3.48
C THR A 95 -3.75 -5.43 -2.55
N GLY A 96 -4.85 -4.88 -3.00
CA GLY A 96 -6.00 -4.63 -2.15
C GLY A 96 -5.88 -3.37 -1.31
N ASN A 97 -4.76 -2.64 -1.40
CA ASN A 97 -4.53 -1.42 -0.62
C ASN A 97 -5.01 -0.16 -1.34
N ALA A 98 -5.40 -0.26 -2.60
CA ALA A 98 -5.80 0.88 -3.42
C ALA A 98 -7.08 1.56 -2.93
N HIS A 99 -7.87 0.85 -2.11
CA HIS A 99 -9.16 1.35 -1.62
C HIS A 99 -9.09 1.82 -0.17
N ASP A 100 -7.92 1.74 0.45
CA ASP A 100 -7.76 1.99 1.88
C ASP A 100 -7.36 3.43 2.19
N ASP A 101 -7.50 4.32 1.21
CA ASP A 101 -7.20 5.74 1.37
C ASP A 101 -8.42 6.56 1.79
N PHE A 102 -9.46 5.91 2.27
CA PHE A 102 -10.59 6.66 2.79
C PHE A 102 -10.21 7.31 4.11
N VAL A 103 -10.13 8.63 4.10
CA VAL A 103 -9.93 9.45 5.28
C VAL A 103 -10.94 10.58 5.23
N ASP A 104 -11.76 10.67 6.26
CA ASP A 104 -12.69 11.78 6.40
C ASP A 104 -12.33 12.57 7.65
N VAL A 105 -12.19 13.87 7.51
CA VAL A 105 -11.88 14.77 8.61
C VAL A 105 -13.08 15.67 8.85
N MET A 106 -13.70 15.53 10.01
CA MET A 106 -14.85 16.33 10.39
C MET A 106 -14.42 17.40 11.38
N ASP A 107 -14.66 18.65 11.03
CA ASP A 107 -14.34 19.80 11.88
C ASP A 107 -15.57 20.10 12.78
N GLU A 108 -15.46 19.68 14.02
CA GLU A 108 -16.47 19.96 15.04
C GLU A 108 -16.00 21.15 15.90
N LYS A 109 -16.89 21.75 16.68
CA LYS A 109 -16.60 23.00 17.42
C LYS A 109 -15.33 22.90 18.29
N SER A 110 -15.21 21.85 19.07
CA SER A 110 -14.14 21.69 20.06
C SER A 110 -13.15 20.58 19.71
N LEU A 111 -13.41 19.83 18.64
CA LEU A 111 -12.55 18.70 18.28
C LEU A 111 -12.53 18.45 16.77
N LEU A 112 -11.48 17.76 16.33
CA LEU A 112 -11.41 17.16 15.02
C LEU A 112 -11.72 15.68 15.17
N ARG A 113 -12.63 15.19 14.34
CA ARG A 113 -12.93 13.77 14.25
C ARG A 113 -12.36 13.26 12.93
N ILE A 114 -11.50 12.27 13.00
CA ILE A 114 -10.85 11.68 11.83
C ILE A 114 -11.28 10.23 11.73
N VAL A 115 -11.83 9.86 10.58
CA VAL A 115 -12.29 8.49 10.33
C VAL A 115 -11.46 7.91 9.20
N VAL A 116 -10.86 6.75 9.46
CA VAL A 116 -9.97 6.08 8.51
C VAL A 116 -10.43 4.64 8.32
N ALA A 117 -10.60 4.23 7.07
CA ALA A 117 -10.83 2.83 6.76
C ALA A 117 -9.49 2.08 6.80
N LEU A 118 -9.41 1.06 7.65
CA LEU A 118 -8.19 0.26 7.81
C LEU A 118 -8.25 -1.00 6.93
N PRO A 119 -7.14 -1.38 6.29
CA PRO A 119 -7.08 -2.66 5.60
C PRO A 119 -7.13 -3.82 6.60
N PRO A 120 -7.62 -5.01 6.18
CA PRO A 120 -7.75 -6.15 7.10
C PRO A 120 -6.44 -6.59 7.75
N GLN A 121 -5.30 -6.38 7.08
CA GLN A 121 -3.98 -6.75 7.58
C GLN A 121 -3.40 -5.77 8.59
N ALA A 122 -3.97 -4.58 8.71
CA ALA A 122 -3.47 -3.56 9.65
C ALA A 122 -3.72 -3.98 11.09
N LYS A 123 -2.66 -3.99 11.90
CA LYS A 123 -2.71 -4.39 13.31
C LYS A 123 -1.87 -3.45 14.16
N ASN A 124 -2.14 -3.43 15.46
CA ASN A 124 -1.37 -2.64 16.42
C ASN A 124 -1.32 -1.15 16.03
N ILE A 125 -2.46 -0.61 15.66
CA ILE A 125 -2.56 0.76 15.16
C ILE A 125 -2.36 1.76 16.29
N GLU A 126 -1.45 2.70 16.09
CA GLU A 126 -1.22 3.82 16.97
C GLU A 126 -1.42 5.13 16.21
N ALA A 127 -1.87 6.15 16.92
CA ALA A 127 -2.04 7.48 16.36
C ALA A 127 -1.30 8.50 17.23
N LYS A 128 -0.45 9.30 16.61
CA LYS A 128 0.35 10.32 17.28
C LYS A 128 0.28 11.65 16.53
N VAL A 129 0.18 12.73 17.28
CA VAL A 129 0.24 14.07 16.72
C VAL A 129 1.69 14.53 16.72
N ASN A 130 2.19 14.90 15.54
CA ASN A 130 3.53 15.42 15.36
C ASN A 130 3.44 16.76 14.61
N GLY A 131 3.49 17.87 15.36
CA GLY A 131 3.31 19.20 14.78
C GLY A 131 1.94 19.35 14.13
N SER A 132 1.92 19.57 12.83
CA SER A 132 0.70 19.73 12.05
C SER A 132 0.27 18.43 11.35
N LEU A 133 0.84 17.30 11.75
CA LEU A 133 0.52 16.00 11.15
C LEU A 133 -0.02 15.05 12.22
N LEU A 134 -1.03 14.28 11.84
CA LEU A 134 -1.45 13.10 12.57
C LEU A 134 -0.79 11.91 11.89
N VAL A 135 0.02 11.17 12.62
CA VAL A 135 0.70 9.97 12.12
C VAL A 135 -0.03 8.74 12.65
N ILE A 136 -0.54 7.94 11.75
CA ILE A 136 -1.20 6.67 12.06
C ILE A 136 -0.26 5.56 11.60
N SER A 137 0.18 4.73 12.52
CA SER A 137 1.13 3.67 12.22
C SER A 137 0.77 2.37 12.93
N GLY A 138 1.20 1.26 12.35
CA GLY A 138 0.98 -0.05 12.93
C GLY A 138 1.68 -1.09 12.08
N LYS A 139 1.42 -2.36 12.37
CA LYS A 139 1.95 -3.44 11.57
C LYS A 139 1.28 -3.40 10.19
N GLU A 140 2.09 -3.29 9.15
CA GLU A 140 1.65 -3.21 7.75
C GLU A 140 0.72 -2.04 7.45
N TYR A 141 0.90 -0.93 8.20
CA TYR A 141 0.12 0.27 7.96
C TYR A 141 0.89 1.53 8.36
N TYR A 142 0.83 2.54 7.51
CA TYR A 142 1.39 3.87 7.79
C TYR A 142 0.61 4.91 6.99
N LYS A 143 0.18 5.99 7.67
CA LYS A 143 -0.50 7.10 7.01
C LYS A 143 -0.24 8.39 7.74
N GLU A 144 -0.05 9.46 6.99
CA GLU A 144 0.06 10.82 7.52
C GLU A 144 -1.17 11.61 7.10
N VAL A 145 -1.80 12.28 8.06
CA VAL A 145 -2.97 13.12 7.80
C VAL A 145 -2.62 14.56 8.17
N PRO A 146 -2.61 15.50 7.22
CA PRO A 146 -2.37 16.91 7.52
C PRO A 146 -3.50 17.48 8.37
N LEU A 147 -3.14 18.25 9.40
CA LEU A 147 -4.07 18.92 10.28
C LEU A 147 -4.12 20.41 9.94
N PHE A 148 -5.31 20.97 9.90
CA PHE A 148 -5.49 22.38 9.52
C PHE A 148 -5.69 23.30 10.73
N CYS A 149 -5.58 22.77 11.93
CA CYS A 149 -5.63 23.57 13.16
C CYS A 149 -4.76 22.94 14.23
N ASN A 150 -4.47 23.69 15.28
CA ASN A 150 -3.72 23.21 16.43
C ASN A 150 -4.59 22.29 17.28
N VAL A 151 -4.05 21.16 17.67
CA VAL A 151 -4.74 20.17 18.50
C VAL A 151 -3.83 19.74 19.65
N GLU A 152 -4.43 19.19 20.69
CA GLU A 152 -3.68 18.58 21.79
C GLU A 152 -2.97 17.32 21.30
N LYS A 153 -1.86 16.98 21.94
CA LYS A 153 -1.05 15.81 21.56
C LYS A 153 -1.74 14.49 21.87
N LYS A 154 -2.69 14.48 22.81
CA LYS A 154 -3.40 13.28 23.19
C LYS A 154 -4.52 13.00 22.18
N ALA A 155 -4.49 11.82 21.60
CA ALA A 155 -5.50 11.36 20.66
C ALA A 155 -6.34 10.26 21.29
N ASP A 156 -7.67 10.41 21.26
CA ASP A 156 -8.58 9.34 21.60
C ASP A 156 -8.89 8.53 20.36
N LYS A 157 -8.61 7.22 20.40
CA LYS A 157 -8.86 6.36 19.26
C LYS A 157 -9.78 5.20 19.62
N THR A 158 -10.62 4.83 18.67
CA THR A 158 -11.43 3.61 18.74
C THR A 158 -11.37 2.92 17.39
N ILE A 159 -11.33 1.58 17.43
CA ILE A 159 -11.36 0.77 16.20
C ILE A 159 -12.56 -0.16 16.29
N ASN A 160 -13.40 -0.13 15.26
CA ASN A 160 -14.61 -0.95 15.21
C ASN A 160 -14.87 -1.36 13.77
N ASN A 161 -14.92 -2.66 13.51
CA ASN A 161 -15.19 -3.22 12.18
C ASN A 161 -14.27 -2.68 11.07
N GLY A 162 -12.97 -2.53 11.36
CA GLY A 162 -12.02 -2.03 10.38
C GLY A 162 -12.05 -0.53 10.16
N VAL A 163 -12.79 0.20 11.01
CA VAL A 163 -12.84 1.67 10.95
C VAL A 163 -12.15 2.25 12.17
N LEU A 164 -11.14 3.06 11.93
CA LEU A 164 -10.43 3.80 12.97
C LEU A 164 -11.07 5.18 13.11
N GLU A 165 -11.48 5.52 14.32
CA GLU A 165 -11.97 6.86 14.65
C GLU A 165 -11.02 7.50 15.63
N ILE A 166 -10.55 8.70 15.32
CA ILE A 166 -9.64 9.47 16.15
C ILE A 166 -10.29 10.80 16.48
N LYS A 167 -10.28 11.16 17.76
CA LYS A 167 -10.78 12.45 18.24
C LYS A 167 -9.62 13.25 18.79
N LEU A 168 -9.40 14.45 18.27
CA LEU A 168 -8.36 15.36 18.68
C LEU A 168 -9.01 16.64 19.19
N SER A 169 -8.72 16.99 20.46
CA SER A 169 -9.23 18.22 21.02
C SER A 169 -8.48 19.43 20.44
N LYS A 170 -9.22 20.44 20.02
CA LYS A 170 -8.62 21.66 19.50
C LYS A 170 -8.01 22.48 20.62
N VAL A 171 -6.86 23.08 20.34
CA VAL A 171 -6.23 24.06 21.22
C VAL A 171 -6.75 25.43 20.83
N GLY A 172 -7.49 26.04 21.72
CA GLY A 172 -8.19 27.31 21.48
C GLY A 172 -7.34 28.55 21.59
#